data_00188b2ca6a2578800c03cc5c984adbd
#
_entry.id   00188b2ca6a2578800c03cc5c984adbd
#
_cell.length_a   1.000
_cell.length_b   1.000
_cell.length_c   1.000
_cell.angle_alpha   90.00
_cell.angle_beta   90.00
_cell.angle_gamma   90.00
#
_symmetry.space_group_name_H-M   'P 1'
#
loop_
_entity.id
_entity.type
_entity.pdbx_description
1 polymer ?
#
loop_
_entity_poly.entity_id
_entity_poly.type
_entity_poly.pdbx_seq_one_letter_code
_entity_poly.pdbx_strand_id
1 'polypeptide(L)'
;LTINAIYMDLEGNIFDPHNGLNDLINGKIKFIGKMTDRLNEDFLRLLRFIRFFSKYSKNNIKKEQLDILKKFSKKINFLSKERVIEELKKIFSENKRISLISAELMSKTNMDKNYFGFKFSLTKLEALKNFNFNVIWIKKILLLYYKEKNLDFIRDNPISSDERKLIDNFNIKLTKEEISNLLSDKWSRSLYYLKGPVYLKLFIEVKLSLKIQNRINQIKNFKKPIFPIKGEDILRLGLHEGPEIGLILKKIEKKWVNSDFSFSRQELLDELNI
;
A
#
# COMPACT_ATOMS: atom_id res chain seq x y z
N LEU A 1 7.44 -17.74 -21.02
CA LEU A 1 6.47 -18.71 -20.50
C LEU A 1 5.59 -19.19 -21.63
N THR A 2 5.12 -20.44 -21.59
CA THR A 2 4.22 -21.02 -22.61
C THR A 2 2.95 -20.19 -22.77
N ILE A 3 2.33 -19.79 -21.67
CA ILE A 3 1.10 -18.96 -21.65
C ILE A 3 1.27 -17.56 -22.25
N ASN A 4 2.48 -17.07 -22.46
CA ASN A 4 2.77 -15.78 -23.09
C ASN A 4 3.17 -15.92 -24.57
N ALA A 5 3.11 -17.11 -25.13
CA ALA A 5 3.42 -17.42 -26.52
C ALA A 5 2.16 -17.91 -27.27
N ILE A 6 1.00 -17.55 -26.80
CA ILE A 6 -0.27 -17.73 -27.46
C ILE A 6 -0.52 -16.48 -28.29
N TYR A 7 -0.81 -16.64 -29.57
CA TYR A 7 -1.07 -15.57 -30.52
C TYR A 7 -2.49 -15.70 -31.05
N MET A 8 -3.06 -14.61 -31.45
CA MET A 8 -4.37 -14.57 -32.10
C MET A 8 -4.28 -13.63 -33.30
N ASP A 9 -4.82 -14.04 -34.45
CA ASP A 9 -4.94 -13.18 -35.62
C ASP A 9 -6.17 -12.26 -35.50
N LEU A 10 -6.36 -11.38 -36.50
CA LEU A 10 -7.48 -10.44 -36.50
C LEU A 10 -8.84 -11.14 -36.68
N GLU A 11 -8.86 -12.31 -37.23
CA GLU A 11 -10.03 -13.16 -37.44
C GLU A 11 -10.39 -13.98 -36.19
N GLY A 12 -9.54 -13.96 -35.14
CA GLY A 12 -9.76 -14.66 -33.88
C GLY A 12 -9.20 -16.10 -33.85
N ASN A 13 -8.44 -16.52 -34.86
CA ASN A 13 -7.79 -17.83 -34.85
C ASN A 13 -6.60 -17.82 -33.89
N ILE A 14 -6.50 -18.88 -33.09
CA ILE A 14 -5.44 -19.01 -32.07
C ILE A 14 -4.29 -19.84 -32.65
N PHE A 15 -3.08 -19.31 -32.55
CA PHE A 15 -1.83 -19.99 -32.82
C PHE A 15 -1.06 -20.21 -31.52
N ASP A 16 -0.90 -21.46 -31.09
CA ASP A 16 -0.29 -21.86 -29.82
C ASP A 16 0.81 -22.92 -30.02
N PRO A 17 1.99 -22.49 -30.44
CA PRO A 17 3.09 -23.41 -30.80
C PRO A 17 3.68 -24.14 -29.58
N HIS A 18 3.39 -23.72 -28.37
CA HIS A 18 3.97 -24.28 -27.16
C HIS A 18 2.92 -24.90 -26.23
N ASN A 19 1.70 -25.13 -26.71
CA ASN A 19 0.60 -25.68 -25.93
C ASN A 19 0.30 -24.86 -24.64
N GLY A 20 0.46 -23.52 -24.73
CA GLY A 20 0.26 -22.58 -23.62
C GLY A 20 -1.18 -22.49 -23.17
N LEU A 21 -2.15 -22.66 -24.07
CA LEU A 21 -3.57 -22.69 -23.75
C LEU A 21 -3.92 -23.84 -22.80
N ASN A 22 -3.42 -25.05 -23.13
CA ASN A 22 -3.60 -26.21 -22.27
C ASN A 22 -2.89 -26.04 -20.91
N ASP A 23 -1.69 -25.45 -20.89
CA ASP A 23 -0.99 -25.12 -19.65
C ASP A 23 -1.80 -24.10 -18.82
N LEU A 24 -2.39 -23.09 -19.43
CA LEU A 24 -3.23 -22.09 -18.77
C LEU A 24 -4.50 -22.73 -18.17
N ILE A 25 -5.22 -23.54 -18.95
CA ILE A 25 -6.43 -24.25 -18.49
C ILE A 25 -6.12 -25.13 -17.27
N ASN A 26 -5.00 -25.83 -17.30
CA ASN A 26 -4.55 -26.71 -16.21
C ASN A 26 -3.81 -25.96 -15.09
N GLY A 27 -3.66 -24.65 -15.17
CA GLY A 27 -2.94 -23.85 -14.18
C GLY A 27 -1.47 -24.21 -14.06
N LYS A 28 -0.82 -24.60 -15.16
CA LYS A 28 0.60 -24.94 -15.21
C LYS A 28 1.41 -23.76 -15.73
N ILE A 29 2.37 -23.29 -14.96
CA ILE A 29 3.25 -22.18 -15.36
C ILE A 29 4.62 -22.76 -15.68
N LYS A 30 4.99 -22.70 -16.97
CA LYS A 30 6.22 -23.29 -17.50
C LYS A 30 7.00 -22.30 -18.36
N PHE A 31 8.30 -22.42 -18.32
CA PHE A 31 9.17 -21.80 -19.32
C PHE A 31 9.20 -22.59 -20.62
N ILE A 32 9.35 -21.90 -21.74
CA ILE A 32 9.71 -22.50 -23.01
C ILE A 32 11.20 -22.84 -22.94
N GLY A 33 11.54 -24.13 -22.97
CA GLY A 33 12.91 -24.62 -22.73
C GLY A 33 13.26 -24.66 -21.22
N LYS A 34 14.57 -24.74 -20.94
CA LYS A 34 15.05 -24.88 -19.56
C LYS A 34 14.90 -23.58 -18.78
N MET A 35 14.34 -23.66 -17.59
CA MET A 35 14.10 -22.51 -16.72
C MET A 35 15.39 -21.74 -16.40
N THR A 36 16.49 -22.44 -16.14
CA THR A 36 17.80 -21.84 -15.84
C THR A 36 18.31 -20.97 -16.98
N ASP A 37 18.20 -21.46 -18.22
CA ASP A 37 18.68 -20.75 -19.39
C ASP A 37 17.86 -19.48 -19.61
N ARG A 38 16.55 -19.60 -19.51
CA ARG A 38 15.64 -18.47 -19.66
C ARG A 38 15.80 -17.40 -18.56
N LEU A 39 16.16 -17.79 -17.33
CA LEU A 39 16.48 -16.85 -16.27
C LEU A 39 17.84 -16.19 -16.48
N ASN A 40 18.83 -16.87 -17.04
CA ASN A 40 20.13 -16.28 -17.41
C ASN A 40 20.02 -15.23 -18.52
N GLU A 41 19.09 -15.37 -19.47
CA GLU A 41 18.85 -14.37 -20.51
C GLU A 41 18.29 -13.07 -19.96
N ASP A 42 17.37 -13.12 -18.98
CA ASP A 42 16.77 -11.94 -18.35
C ASP A 42 16.25 -12.30 -16.94
N PHE A 43 16.89 -11.75 -15.92
CA PHE A 43 16.54 -12.01 -14.53
C PHE A 43 15.15 -11.45 -14.14
N LEU A 44 14.58 -10.50 -14.89
CA LEU A 44 13.21 -10.01 -14.64
C LEU A 44 12.17 -11.13 -14.79
N ARG A 45 12.49 -12.15 -15.57
CA ARG A 45 11.62 -13.33 -15.74
C ARG A 45 11.36 -14.07 -14.42
N LEU A 46 12.19 -13.87 -13.41
CA LEU A 46 11.98 -14.40 -12.06
C LEU A 46 10.74 -13.74 -11.40
N LEU A 47 10.65 -12.40 -11.43
CA LEU A 47 9.47 -11.68 -10.92
C LEU A 47 8.22 -11.98 -11.78
N ARG A 48 8.39 -12.02 -13.09
CA ARG A 48 7.31 -12.38 -14.02
C ARG A 48 6.79 -13.79 -13.73
N PHE A 49 7.67 -14.75 -13.47
CA PHE A 49 7.26 -16.11 -13.07
C PHE A 49 6.43 -16.06 -11.78
N ILE A 50 6.89 -15.36 -10.73
CA ILE A 50 6.14 -15.22 -9.47
C ILE A 50 4.76 -14.64 -9.76
N ARG A 51 4.66 -13.56 -10.54
CA ARG A 51 3.39 -12.92 -10.89
C ARG A 51 2.42 -13.88 -11.59
N PHE A 52 2.87 -14.53 -12.63
CA PHE A 52 2.02 -15.44 -13.40
C PHE A 52 1.67 -16.69 -12.60
N PHE A 53 2.61 -17.23 -11.82
CA PHE A 53 2.36 -18.36 -10.94
C PHE A 53 1.28 -18.02 -9.90
N SER A 54 1.41 -16.89 -9.24
CA SER A 54 0.43 -16.44 -8.22
C SER A 54 -0.95 -16.17 -8.80
N LYS A 55 -1.02 -15.75 -10.06
CA LYS A 55 -2.27 -15.40 -10.75
C LYS A 55 -2.99 -16.59 -11.33
N TYR A 56 -2.28 -17.51 -11.97
CA TYR A 56 -2.85 -18.54 -12.82
C TYR A 56 -2.60 -19.97 -12.34
N SER A 57 -1.63 -20.20 -11.42
CA SER A 57 -1.37 -21.56 -11.00
C SER A 57 -2.51 -22.13 -10.15
N LYS A 58 -2.90 -23.35 -10.47
CA LYS A 58 -3.81 -24.19 -9.68
C LYS A 58 -3.05 -25.19 -8.81
N ASN A 59 -1.72 -25.25 -8.93
CA ASN A 59 -0.87 -26.22 -8.29
C ASN A 59 0.13 -25.54 -7.34
N ASN A 60 0.64 -26.31 -6.39
CA ASN A 60 1.77 -25.88 -5.58
C ASN A 60 3.05 -25.79 -6.45
N ILE A 61 3.94 -24.87 -6.09
CA ILE A 61 5.23 -24.77 -6.73
C ILE A 61 6.05 -26.04 -6.48
N LYS A 62 6.66 -26.57 -7.54
CA LYS A 62 7.55 -27.74 -7.43
C LYS A 62 8.83 -27.36 -6.71
N LYS A 63 9.38 -28.29 -5.92
CA LYS A 63 10.64 -28.07 -5.18
C LYS A 63 11.77 -27.63 -6.10
N GLU A 64 11.94 -28.30 -7.24
CA GLU A 64 12.95 -27.96 -8.24
C GLU A 64 12.83 -26.50 -8.73
N GLN A 65 11.60 -26.05 -9.06
CA GLN A 65 11.36 -24.67 -9.46
C GLN A 65 11.71 -23.68 -8.34
N LEU A 66 11.33 -24.01 -7.10
CA LEU A 66 11.62 -23.18 -5.94
C LEU A 66 13.12 -23.03 -5.71
N ASP A 67 13.88 -24.14 -5.83
CA ASP A 67 15.33 -24.16 -5.66
C ASP A 67 16.04 -23.31 -6.74
N ILE A 68 15.59 -23.43 -8.00
CA ILE A 68 16.08 -22.57 -9.10
C ILE A 68 15.81 -21.11 -8.80
N LEU A 69 14.56 -20.74 -8.46
CA LEU A 69 14.21 -19.34 -8.13
C LEU A 69 15.04 -18.81 -6.97
N LYS A 70 15.27 -19.62 -5.94
CA LYS A 70 16.10 -19.26 -4.79
C LYS A 70 17.55 -18.99 -5.19
N LYS A 71 18.13 -19.84 -6.06
CA LYS A 71 19.48 -19.65 -6.61
C LYS A 71 19.60 -18.33 -7.38
N PHE A 72 18.57 -17.97 -8.15
CA PHE A 72 18.57 -16.77 -8.96
C PHE A 72 18.12 -15.50 -8.23
N SER A 73 17.60 -15.60 -7.02
CA SER A 73 16.99 -14.46 -6.30
C SER A 73 17.93 -13.27 -6.09
N LYS A 74 19.24 -13.51 -5.88
CA LYS A 74 20.24 -12.43 -5.77
C LYS A 74 20.50 -11.70 -7.10
N LYS A 75 20.23 -12.36 -8.23
CA LYS A 75 20.49 -11.79 -9.56
C LYS A 75 19.56 -10.64 -9.93
N ILE A 76 18.45 -10.48 -9.20
CA ILE A 76 17.53 -9.35 -9.39
C ILE A 76 18.22 -7.99 -9.15
N ASN A 77 19.27 -7.95 -8.32
CA ASN A 77 20.05 -6.75 -8.05
C ASN A 77 20.85 -6.22 -9.26
N PHE A 78 20.99 -7.03 -10.32
CA PHE A 78 21.60 -6.60 -11.58
C PHE A 78 20.63 -5.90 -12.53
N LEU A 79 19.33 -5.89 -12.20
CA LEU A 79 18.32 -5.20 -13.00
C LEU A 79 18.25 -3.71 -12.63
N SER A 80 17.83 -2.90 -13.58
CA SER A 80 17.50 -1.51 -13.27
C SER A 80 16.32 -1.44 -12.29
N LYS A 81 16.36 -0.46 -11.40
CA LYS A 81 15.32 -0.26 -10.38
C LYS A 81 13.94 -0.03 -11.02
N GLU A 82 13.89 0.67 -12.14
CA GLU A 82 12.67 0.96 -12.89
C GLU A 82 11.95 -0.32 -13.31
N ARG A 83 12.68 -1.26 -13.92
CA ARG A 83 12.12 -2.54 -14.39
C ARG A 83 11.57 -3.38 -13.23
N VAL A 84 12.29 -3.41 -12.13
CA VAL A 84 11.86 -4.16 -10.93
C VAL A 84 10.61 -3.50 -10.32
N ILE A 85 10.60 -2.19 -10.12
CA ILE A 85 9.45 -1.48 -9.54
C ILE A 85 8.21 -1.61 -10.42
N GLU A 86 8.34 -1.53 -11.73
CA GLU A 86 7.20 -1.74 -12.62
C GLU A 86 6.60 -3.15 -12.50
N GLU A 87 7.43 -4.16 -12.36
CA GLU A 87 6.94 -5.52 -12.20
C GLU A 87 6.34 -5.74 -10.80
N LEU A 88 6.91 -5.14 -9.75
CA LEU A 88 6.34 -5.12 -8.39
C LEU A 88 4.98 -4.41 -8.35
N LYS A 89 4.83 -3.30 -9.07
CA LYS A 89 3.54 -2.62 -9.24
C LYS A 89 2.50 -3.58 -9.82
N LYS A 90 2.81 -4.30 -10.88
CA LYS A 90 1.93 -5.30 -11.49
C LYS A 90 1.56 -6.40 -10.51
N ILE A 91 2.53 -6.93 -9.74
CA ILE A 91 2.31 -7.98 -8.75
C ILE A 91 1.36 -7.52 -7.64
N PHE A 92 1.65 -6.37 -7.04
CA PHE A 92 0.91 -5.89 -5.87
C PHE A 92 -0.35 -5.06 -6.23
N SER A 93 -0.56 -4.72 -7.51
CA SER A 93 -1.84 -4.18 -7.99
C SER A 93 -2.91 -5.26 -8.14
N GLU A 94 -2.54 -6.52 -8.21
CA GLU A 94 -3.47 -7.65 -8.22
C GLU A 94 -4.32 -7.71 -6.92
N ASN A 95 -5.32 -8.56 -6.89
CA ASN A 95 -6.16 -8.73 -5.70
C ASN A 95 -5.33 -9.21 -4.48
N LYS A 96 -5.95 -9.14 -3.29
CA LYS A 96 -5.28 -9.43 -2.02
C LYS A 96 -4.70 -10.84 -1.95
N ARG A 97 -5.44 -11.84 -2.50
CA ARG A 97 -5.01 -13.26 -2.53
C ARG A 97 -3.75 -13.42 -3.37
N ILE A 98 -3.74 -12.87 -4.58
CA ILE A 98 -2.60 -12.97 -5.51
C ILE A 98 -1.38 -12.24 -4.93
N SER A 99 -1.57 -11.05 -4.36
CA SER A 99 -0.50 -10.30 -3.70
C SER A 99 0.13 -11.09 -2.54
N LEU A 100 -0.68 -11.79 -1.74
CA LEU A 100 -0.18 -12.62 -0.62
C LEU A 100 0.62 -13.82 -1.14
N ILE A 101 0.10 -14.56 -2.12
CA ILE A 101 0.81 -15.70 -2.72
C ILE A 101 2.16 -15.24 -3.31
N SER A 102 2.18 -14.07 -3.97
CA SER A 102 3.40 -13.50 -4.51
C SER A 102 4.43 -13.17 -3.42
N ALA A 103 3.99 -12.54 -2.32
CA ALA A 103 4.84 -12.22 -1.18
C ALA A 103 5.37 -13.49 -0.48
N GLU A 104 4.55 -14.53 -0.35
CA GLU A 104 4.97 -15.84 0.18
C GLU A 104 6.05 -16.48 -0.70
N LEU A 105 5.88 -16.46 -2.02
CA LEU A 105 6.88 -16.98 -2.94
C LEU A 105 8.18 -16.18 -2.89
N MET A 106 8.12 -14.86 -2.82
CA MET A 106 9.29 -14.01 -2.63
C MET A 106 10.03 -14.34 -1.33
N SER A 107 9.30 -14.60 -0.25
CA SER A 107 9.90 -15.00 1.03
C SER A 107 10.51 -16.41 0.98
N LYS A 108 9.82 -17.38 0.38
CA LYS A 108 10.33 -18.77 0.18
C LYS A 108 11.58 -18.82 -0.68
N THR A 109 11.73 -17.88 -1.62
CA THR A 109 12.91 -17.78 -2.50
C THR A 109 14.01 -16.89 -1.93
N ASN A 110 13.88 -16.35 -0.72
CA ASN A 110 14.75 -15.37 -0.10
C ASN A 110 14.88 -14.04 -0.89
N MET A 111 13.99 -13.77 -1.81
CA MET A 111 14.00 -12.51 -2.57
C MET A 111 13.71 -11.30 -1.66
N ASP A 112 12.88 -11.49 -0.65
CA ASP A 112 12.62 -10.50 0.38
C ASP A 112 13.92 -10.04 1.05
N LYS A 113 14.80 -10.96 1.46
CA LYS A 113 16.10 -10.63 2.04
C LYS A 113 17.10 -10.11 1.01
N ASN A 114 17.15 -10.76 -0.15
CA ASN A 114 18.19 -10.50 -1.15
C ASN A 114 17.99 -9.18 -1.91
N TYR A 115 16.75 -8.77 -2.13
CA TYR A 115 16.41 -7.53 -2.84
C TYR A 115 15.92 -6.43 -1.90
N PHE A 116 15.00 -6.74 -0.98
CA PHE A 116 14.46 -5.73 -0.06
C PHE A 116 15.31 -5.54 1.21
N GLY A 117 16.25 -6.45 1.49
CA GLY A 117 17.16 -6.35 2.63
C GLY A 117 16.60 -6.90 3.95
N PHE A 118 15.34 -7.37 3.99
CA PHE A 118 14.70 -7.89 5.21
C PHE A 118 13.67 -8.99 4.89
N LYS A 119 13.25 -9.71 5.91
CA LYS A 119 12.23 -10.76 5.77
C LYS A 119 10.82 -10.17 5.85
N PHE A 120 9.98 -10.48 4.88
CA PHE A 120 8.59 -10.01 4.84
C PHE A 120 7.78 -10.50 6.04
N SER A 121 6.96 -9.61 6.57
CA SER A 121 5.93 -9.94 7.54
C SER A 121 4.60 -10.16 6.82
N LEU A 122 4.20 -11.42 6.67
CA LEU A 122 3.00 -11.78 5.90
C LEU A 122 1.70 -11.59 6.68
N THR A 123 1.76 -11.59 8.04
CA THR A 123 0.57 -11.58 8.91
C THR A 123 -0.38 -10.42 8.65
N LYS A 124 0.17 -9.21 8.41
CA LYS A 124 -0.67 -8.01 8.15
C LYS A 124 -1.23 -8.00 6.73
N LEU A 125 -0.47 -8.49 5.77
CA LEU A 125 -0.96 -8.66 4.40
C LEU A 125 -2.04 -9.75 4.34
N GLU A 126 -1.87 -10.85 5.08
CA GLU A 126 -2.86 -11.91 5.22
C GLU A 126 -4.15 -11.41 5.86
N ALA A 127 -4.05 -10.63 6.92
CA ALA A 127 -5.20 -10.05 7.59
C ALA A 127 -6.06 -9.17 6.67
N LEU A 128 -5.49 -8.60 5.58
CA LEU A 128 -6.26 -7.87 4.58
C LEU A 128 -7.37 -8.70 3.92
N LYS A 129 -7.29 -10.03 3.91
CA LYS A 129 -8.34 -10.90 3.36
C LYS A 129 -9.71 -10.60 4.00
N ASN A 130 -9.68 -10.28 5.29
CA ASN A 130 -10.88 -10.04 6.10
C ASN A 130 -11.41 -8.61 6.01
N PHE A 131 -10.75 -7.73 5.22
CA PHE A 131 -11.13 -6.33 5.08
C PHE A 131 -11.75 -6.06 3.71
N ASN A 132 -12.88 -5.38 3.71
CA ASN A 132 -13.56 -4.98 2.48
C ASN A 132 -13.12 -3.57 2.03
N PHE A 133 -11.82 -3.38 1.79
CA PHE A 133 -11.33 -2.16 1.16
C PHE A 133 -10.19 -2.44 0.18
N ASN A 134 -10.13 -1.63 -0.85
CA ASN A 134 -9.07 -1.73 -1.85
C ASN A 134 -7.80 -1.05 -1.34
N VAL A 135 -6.66 -1.73 -1.50
CA VAL A 135 -5.35 -1.24 -1.06
C VAL A 135 -4.44 -1.19 -2.26
N ILE A 136 -3.97 0.01 -2.60
CA ILE A 136 -3.02 0.21 -3.71
C ILE A 136 -1.69 -0.52 -3.43
N TRP A 137 -0.95 -0.82 -4.46
CA TRP A 137 0.26 -1.63 -4.43
C TRP A 137 1.28 -1.19 -3.37
N ILE A 138 1.57 0.12 -3.28
CA ILE A 138 2.55 0.65 -2.33
C ILE A 138 2.17 0.42 -0.86
N LYS A 139 0.88 0.52 -0.55
CA LYS A 139 0.37 0.25 0.81
C LYS A 139 0.48 -1.22 1.18
N LYS A 140 0.35 -2.13 0.21
CA LYS A 140 0.59 -3.57 0.44
C LYS A 140 2.05 -3.85 0.73
N ILE A 141 2.97 -3.19 0.02
CA ILE A 141 4.41 -3.25 0.31
C ILE A 141 4.68 -2.72 1.73
N LEU A 142 4.13 -1.56 2.11
CA LEU A 142 4.29 -1.00 3.44
C LEU A 142 3.81 -1.97 4.55
N LEU A 143 2.76 -2.76 4.31
CA LEU A 143 2.33 -3.80 5.26
C LEU A 143 3.35 -4.94 5.41
N LEU A 144 4.12 -5.26 4.39
CA LEU A 144 5.22 -6.22 4.48
C LEU A 144 6.38 -5.69 5.33
N TYR A 145 6.54 -4.35 5.36
CA TYR A 145 7.56 -3.64 6.12
C TYR A 145 7.17 -3.31 7.57
N TYR A 146 6.00 -3.69 8.06
CA TYR A 146 5.48 -3.14 9.30
C TYR A 146 6.38 -3.36 10.54
N LYS A 147 7.29 -4.33 10.51
CA LYS A 147 8.29 -4.56 11.54
C LYS A 147 9.60 -3.81 11.30
N GLU A 148 9.82 -3.32 10.10
CA GLU A 148 11.05 -2.64 9.73
C GLU A 148 10.94 -1.15 10.02
N LYS A 149 12.05 -0.59 10.51
CA LYS A 149 12.14 0.85 10.79
C LYS A 149 12.65 1.64 9.60
N ASN A 150 13.43 0.99 8.73
CA ASN A 150 14.05 1.63 7.58
C ASN A 150 13.27 1.34 6.31
N LEU A 151 12.74 2.38 5.67
CA LEU A 151 12.03 2.35 4.39
C LEU A 151 12.86 2.96 3.25
N ASP A 152 14.16 3.20 3.45
CA ASP A 152 15.03 3.85 2.46
C ASP A 152 15.04 3.07 1.14
N PHE A 153 15.01 1.73 1.23
CA PHE A 153 14.90 0.90 0.03
C PHE A 153 13.74 1.34 -0.88
N ILE A 154 12.53 1.55 -0.32
CA ILE A 154 11.37 1.96 -1.13
C ILE A 154 11.52 3.41 -1.57
N ARG A 155 12.05 4.28 -0.70
CA ARG A 155 12.25 5.69 -0.97
C ARG A 155 13.25 5.94 -2.10
N ASP A 156 14.30 5.12 -2.18
CA ASP A 156 15.38 5.24 -3.18
C ASP A 156 15.00 4.65 -4.56
N ASN A 157 13.81 4.09 -4.68
CA ASN A 157 13.32 3.55 -5.94
C ASN A 157 12.53 4.59 -6.76
N PRO A 158 12.39 4.40 -8.08
CA PRO A 158 11.65 5.28 -8.99
C PRO A 158 10.13 5.14 -8.77
N ILE A 159 9.63 5.85 -7.78
CA ILE A 159 8.21 5.95 -7.42
C ILE A 159 7.72 7.40 -7.61
N SER A 160 6.42 7.57 -7.77
CA SER A 160 5.82 8.90 -7.93
C SER A 160 5.95 9.76 -6.66
N SER A 161 5.81 11.07 -6.81
CA SER A 161 5.81 12.01 -5.68
C SER A 161 4.71 11.69 -4.66
N ASP A 162 3.54 11.26 -5.12
CA ASP A 162 2.43 10.90 -4.23
C ASP A 162 2.69 9.58 -3.49
N GLU A 163 3.29 8.59 -4.15
CA GLU A 163 3.74 7.36 -3.50
C GLU A 163 4.81 7.65 -2.45
N ARG A 164 5.73 8.58 -2.73
CA ARG A 164 6.77 9.02 -1.77
C ARG A 164 6.16 9.69 -0.53
N LYS A 165 5.21 10.61 -0.72
CA LYS A 165 4.46 11.23 0.39
C LYS A 165 3.75 10.18 1.25
N LEU A 166 3.21 9.10 0.64
CA LEU A 166 2.59 8.01 1.41
C LEU A 166 3.60 7.28 2.30
N ILE A 167 4.82 7.06 1.81
CA ILE A 167 5.90 6.43 2.59
C ILE A 167 6.32 7.32 3.75
N ASP A 168 6.55 8.61 3.48
CA ASP A 168 6.95 9.58 4.51
C ASP A 168 5.90 9.68 5.62
N ASN A 169 4.62 9.73 5.23
CA ASN A 169 3.52 9.73 6.19
C ASN A 169 3.35 8.39 6.92
N PHE A 170 3.79 7.28 6.34
CA PHE A 170 3.73 5.97 6.98
C PHE A 170 4.76 5.82 8.10
N ASN A 171 5.90 6.50 8.03
CA ASN A 171 6.93 6.49 9.06
C ASN A 171 6.50 7.16 10.39
N ILE A 172 5.48 8.02 10.35
CA ILE A 172 4.95 8.66 11.56
C ILE A 172 4.22 7.60 12.39
N LYS A 173 4.72 7.28 13.59
CA LYS A 173 4.07 6.34 14.50
C LYS A 173 2.89 6.99 15.20
N LEU A 174 1.87 6.18 15.50
CA LEU A 174 0.80 6.58 16.42
C LEU A 174 1.26 6.35 17.86
N THR A 175 1.03 7.33 18.72
CA THR A 175 1.21 7.19 20.17
C THR A 175 0.11 6.33 20.77
N LYS A 176 0.31 5.81 21.99
CA LYS A 176 -0.73 5.07 22.71
C LYS A 176 -1.99 5.92 22.92
N GLU A 177 -1.81 7.23 23.17
CA GLU A 177 -2.91 8.17 23.35
C GLU A 177 -3.68 8.38 22.04
N GLU A 178 -3.00 8.60 20.92
CA GLU A 178 -3.63 8.72 19.60
C GLU A 178 -4.42 7.46 19.22
N ILE A 179 -3.87 6.28 19.48
CA ILE A 179 -4.58 5.00 19.26
C ILE A 179 -5.83 4.94 20.13
N SER A 180 -5.72 5.29 21.42
CA SER A 180 -6.85 5.31 22.35
C SER A 180 -7.95 6.26 21.88
N ASN A 181 -7.58 7.48 21.48
CA ASN A 181 -8.51 8.49 20.98
C ASN A 181 -9.19 8.04 19.67
N LEU A 182 -8.45 7.43 18.74
CA LEU A 182 -8.99 6.88 17.49
C LEU A 182 -9.98 5.74 17.72
N LEU A 183 -9.86 5.01 18.82
CA LEU A 183 -10.77 3.91 19.21
C LEU A 183 -11.96 4.38 20.06
N SER A 184 -11.93 5.61 20.57
CA SER A 184 -13.00 6.22 21.37
C SER A 184 -14.00 7.00 20.49
N ASP A 185 -14.97 7.64 21.12
CA ASP A 185 -15.93 8.52 20.43
C ASP A 185 -15.30 9.84 19.94
N LYS A 186 -14.06 10.13 20.37
CA LYS A 186 -13.28 11.30 19.93
C LYS A 186 -12.50 11.07 18.63
N TRP A 187 -12.73 9.96 17.94
CA TRP A 187 -11.93 9.53 16.80
C TRP A 187 -11.89 10.54 15.65
N SER A 188 -13.00 11.19 15.31
CA SER A 188 -13.11 12.16 14.21
C SER A 188 -12.25 13.40 14.49
N ARG A 189 -12.32 13.91 15.74
CA ARG A 189 -11.53 15.06 16.21
C ARG A 189 -10.05 14.76 16.20
N SER A 190 -9.66 13.59 16.69
CA SER A 190 -8.26 13.16 16.70
C SER A 190 -7.74 12.94 15.27
N LEU A 191 -8.56 12.35 14.39
CA LEU A 191 -8.20 12.11 13.01
C LEU A 191 -8.00 13.41 12.21
N TYR A 192 -8.69 14.48 12.57
CA TYR A 192 -8.55 15.78 11.93
C TYR A 192 -7.12 16.31 11.92
N TYR A 193 -6.38 16.12 13.01
CA TYR A 193 -4.98 16.58 13.13
C TYR A 193 -3.95 15.59 12.60
N LEU A 194 -4.32 14.35 12.41
CA LEU A 194 -3.41 13.32 11.96
C LEU A 194 -3.22 13.33 10.43
N LYS A 195 -2.00 13.01 10.00
CA LYS A 195 -1.63 12.96 8.57
C LYS A 195 -1.37 11.53 8.10
N GLY A 196 -1.58 11.31 6.82
CA GLY A 196 -1.24 10.08 6.13
C GLY A 196 -2.27 8.95 6.29
N PRO A 197 -1.89 7.72 6.00
CA PRO A 197 -2.79 6.58 5.97
C PRO A 197 -3.06 6.02 7.38
N VAL A 198 -3.68 6.83 8.25
CA VAL A 198 -3.94 6.53 9.68
C VAL A 198 -4.63 5.18 9.85
N TYR A 199 -5.57 4.82 8.97
CA TYR A 199 -6.27 3.54 9.03
C TYR A 199 -5.31 2.33 8.88
N LEU A 200 -4.25 2.45 8.06
CA LEU A 200 -3.24 1.40 7.94
C LEU A 200 -2.35 1.33 9.18
N LYS A 201 -1.99 2.48 9.76
CA LYS A 201 -1.22 2.54 11.01
C LYS A 201 -1.99 1.88 12.13
N LEU A 202 -3.26 2.25 12.29
CA LEU A 202 -4.13 1.63 13.30
C LEU A 202 -4.29 0.12 13.05
N PHE A 203 -4.46 -0.30 11.79
CA PHE A 203 -4.50 -1.71 11.41
C PHE A 203 -3.23 -2.50 11.81
N ILE A 204 -2.08 -1.84 11.76
CA ILE A 204 -0.80 -2.43 12.16
C ILE A 204 -0.68 -2.55 13.67
N GLU A 205 -1.04 -1.50 14.41
CA GLU A 205 -0.77 -1.37 15.85
C GLU A 205 -1.74 -2.17 16.73
N VAL A 206 -2.97 -2.45 16.25
CA VAL A 206 -3.99 -3.07 17.08
C VAL A 206 -4.29 -4.53 16.70
N LYS A 207 -4.73 -5.32 17.71
CA LYS A 207 -5.27 -6.65 17.47
C LYS A 207 -6.67 -6.54 16.89
N LEU A 208 -6.89 -7.18 15.74
CA LEU A 208 -8.14 -7.05 15.01
C LEU A 208 -9.31 -7.77 15.70
N SER A 209 -10.40 -7.04 15.82
CA SER A 209 -11.72 -7.53 16.20
C SER A 209 -12.77 -6.88 15.29
N LEU A 210 -14.00 -7.36 15.28
CA LEU A 210 -15.08 -6.78 14.46
C LEU A 210 -15.30 -5.29 14.78
N LYS A 211 -15.27 -4.91 16.05
CA LYS A 211 -15.39 -3.50 16.49
C LYS A 211 -14.26 -2.63 15.90
N ILE A 212 -13.04 -3.13 15.94
CA ILE A 212 -11.87 -2.41 15.42
C ILE A 212 -11.91 -2.32 13.88
N GLN A 213 -12.37 -3.39 13.20
CA GLN A 213 -12.55 -3.37 11.76
C GLN A 213 -13.55 -2.28 11.33
N ASN A 214 -14.68 -2.17 12.02
CA ASN A 214 -15.68 -1.14 11.76
C ASN A 214 -15.10 0.26 11.99
N ARG A 215 -14.32 0.47 13.05
CA ARG A 215 -13.65 1.73 13.32
C ARG A 215 -12.62 2.08 12.24
N ILE A 216 -11.83 1.13 11.80
CA ILE A 216 -10.85 1.33 10.70
C ILE A 216 -11.57 1.71 9.41
N ASN A 217 -12.73 1.12 9.11
CA ASN A 217 -13.54 1.48 7.95
C ASN A 217 -14.09 2.92 8.06
N GLN A 218 -14.55 3.32 9.24
CA GLN A 218 -14.97 4.71 9.49
C GLN A 218 -13.83 5.70 9.25
N ILE A 219 -12.65 5.44 9.83
CA ILE A 219 -11.45 6.27 9.66
C ILE A 219 -11.01 6.33 8.19
N LYS A 220 -11.06 5.22 7.46
CA LYS A 220 -10.70 5.20 6.04
C LYS A 220 -11.60 6.08 5.20
N ASN A 221 -12.90 6.09 5.51
CA ASN A 221 -13.93 6.81 4.75
C ASN A 221 -14.16 8.23 5.26
N PHE A 222 -13.46 8.65 6.31
CA PHE A 222 -13.58 9.99 6.87
C PHE A 222 -13.12 11.04 5.85
N LYS A 223 -14.01 11.96 5.54
CA LYS A 223 -13.70 13.15 4.77
C LYS A 223 -13.34 14.26 5.76
N LYS A 224 -12.08 14.70 5.75
CA LYS A 224 -11.62 15.77 6.63
C LYS A 224 -12.43 17.03 6.35
N PRO A 225 -13.18 17.56 7.33
CA PRO A 225 -13.89 18.81 7.16
C PRO A 225 -12.93 19.98 6.91
N ILE A 226 -13.38 20.95 6.15
CA ILE A 226 -12.59 22.16 5.88
C ILE A 226 -12.97 23.20 6.93
N PHE A 227 -11.97 23.73 7.63
CA PHE A 227 -12.19 24.80 8.62
C PHE A 227 -12.75 26.04 7.92
N PRO A 228 -13.91 26.58 8.38
CA PRO A 228 -14.64 27.58 7.60
C PRO A 228 -14.13 29.01 7.76
N ILE A 229 -13.14 29.26 8.66
CA ILE A 229 -12.58 30.59 8.91
C ILE A 229 -11.21 30.71 8.28
N LYS A 230 -10.94 31.86 7.65
CA LYS A 230 -9.64 32.24 7.10
C LYS A 230 -9.06 33.44 7.79
N GLY A 231 -7.77 33.74 7.60
CA GLY A 231 -7.10 34.94 8.13
C GLY A 231 -7.80 36.25 7.71
N GLU A 232 -8.27 36.29 6.46
CA GLU A 232 -9.01 37.46 5.92
C GLU A 232 -10.29 37.77 6.71
N ASP A 233 -10.94 36.75 7.25
CA ASP A 233 -12.18 36.94 8.03
C ASP A 233 -11.88 37.65 9.36
N ILE A 234 -10.72 37.35 9.95
CA ILE A 234 -10.26 37.97 11.20
C ILE A 234 -9.79 39.41 10.96
N LEU A 235 -9.12 39.68 9.83
CA LEU A 235 -8.72 41.02 9.43
C LEU A 235 -9.94 41.94 9.24
N ARG A 236 -11.04 41.42 8.67
CA ARG A 236 -12.31 42.19 8.51
C ARG A 236 -12.97 42.58 9.82
N LEU A 237 -12.62 41.94 10.92
CA LEU A 237 -13.08 42.29 12.27
C LEU A 237 -12.22 43.40 12.91
N GLY A 238 -11.29 44.03 12.16
CA GLY A 238 -10.50 45.18 12.61
C GLY A 238 -9.17 44.80 13.30
N LEU A 239 -8.77 43.50 13.26
CA LEU A 239 -7.48 43.09 13.79
C LEU A 239 -6.36 43.35 12.76
N HIS A 240 -5.18 43.76 13.22
CA HIS A 240 -4.03 44.04 12.37
C HIS A 240 -3.31 42.75 11.98
N GLU A 241 -2.64 42.76 10.82
CA GLU A 241 -1.77 41.67 10.39
C GLU A 241 -0.67 41.40 11.41
N GLY A 242 -0.53 40.14 11.81
CA GLY A 242 0.50 39.74 12.77
C GLY A 242 0.37 38.28 13.24
N PRO A 243 1.31 37.83 14.08
CA PRO A 243 1.30 36.48 14.64
C PRO A 243 0.04 36.15 15.43
N GLU A 244 -0.66 37.16 15.95
CA GLU A 244 -1.87 37.03 16.75
C GLU A 244 -3.02 36.41 15.96
N ILE A 245 -3.15 36.72 14.66
CA ILE A 245 -4.15 36.08 13.77
C ILE A 245 -4.01 34.58 13.79
N GLY A 246 -2.75 34.07 13.69
CA GLY A 246 -2.47 32.64 13.72
C GLY A 246 -2.86 31.96 15.04
N LEU A 247 -2.70 32.67 16.16
CA LEU A 247 -3.10 32.17 17.48
C LEU A 247 -4.64 32.15 17.64
N ILE A 248 -5.31 33.15 17.16
CA ILE A 248 -6.78 33.25 17.15
C ILE A 248 -7.35 32.11 16.28
N LEU A 249 -6.86 31.96 15.05
CA LEU A 249 -7.29 30.88 14.16
C LEU A 249 -7.13 29.49 14.81
N LYS A 250 -5.99 29.21 15.42
CA LYS A 250 -5.75 27.93 16.12
C LYS A 250 -6.72 27.73 17.29
N LYS A 251 -7.03 28.80 18.06
CA LYS A 251 -7.96 28.71 19.18
C LYS A 251 -9.38 28.37 18.72
N ILE A 252 -9.84 29.02 17.65
CA ILE A 252 -11.17 28.81 17.08
C ILE A 252 -11.27 27.47 16.39
N GLU A 253 -10.24 27.10 15.61
CA GLU A 253 -10.16 25.77 14.98
C GLU A 253 -10.26 24.67 16.02
N LYS A 254 -9.53 24.79 17.15
CA LYS A 254 -9.61 23.84 18.26
C LYS A 254 -11.02 23.73 18.85
N LYS A 255 -11.70 24.86 19.00
CA LYS A 255 -13.08 24.90 19.49
C LYS A 255 -14.04 24.22 18.52
N TRP A 256 -13.93 24.54 17.24
CA TRP A 256 -14.72 23.94 16.16
C TRP A 256 -14.51 22.42 16.07
N VAL A 257 -13.26 21.95 16.15
CA VAL A 257 -12.96 20.52 16.19
C VAL A 257 -13.55 19.85 17.42
N ASN A 258 -13.48 20.51 18.61
CA ASN A 258 -14.02 19.96 19.86
C ASN A 258 -15.54 19.83 19.87
N SER A 259 -16.24 20.64 19.05
CA SER A 259 -17.69 20.54 18.86
C SER A 259 -18.11 19.49 17.81
N ASP A 260 -17.20 18.61 17.37
CA ASP A 260 -17.40 17.72 16.24
C ASP A 260 -17.77 18.45 14.93
N PHE A 261 -17.13 19.59 14.71
CA PHE A 261 -17.31 20.41 13.50
C PHE A 261 -18.72 21.00 13.34
N SER A 262 -19.47 21.15 14.45
CA SER A 262 -20.88 21.56 14.43
C SER A 262 -21.08 23.06 14.25
N PHE A 263 -20.13 23.90 14.69
CA PHE A 263 -20.26 25.35 14.55
C PHE A 263 -20.18 25.78 13.08
N SER A 264 -21.14 26.60 12.69
CA SER A 264 -21.13 27.31 11.42
C SER A 264 -20.08 28.43 11.40
N ARG A 265 -19.75 28.93 10.19
CA ARG A 265 -18.82 30.04 10.05
C ARG A 265 -19.31 31.29 10.84
N GLN A 266 -20.62 31.60 10.82
CA GLN A 266 -21.17 32.75 11.49
C GLN A 266 -21.03 32.63 13.01
N GLU A 267 -21.40 31.50 13.58
CA GLU A 267 -21.26 31.27 15.03
C GLU A 267 -19.82 31.39 15.51
N LEU A 268 -18.84 30.96 14.69
CA LEU A 268 -17.43 31.10 15.03
C LEU A 268 -16.95 32.56 14.93
N LEU A 269 -17.51 33.36 14.02
CA LEU A 269 -17.18 34.78 13.90
C LEU A 269 -17.85 35.61 15.02
N ASP A 270 -19.08 35.27 15.38
CA ASP A 270 -19.82 35.95 16.45
C ASP A 270 -19.11 35.82 17.80
N GLU A 271 -18.40 34.72 18.01
CA GLU A 271 -17.56 34.52 19.20
C GLU A 271 -16.27 35.37 19.23
N LEU A 272 -15.87 35.93 18.09
CA LEU A 272 -14.74 36.86 17.98
C LEU A 272 -15.15 38.30 18.15
N ASN A 273 -16.45 38.62 18.01
CA ASN A 273 -16.99 39.94 18.23
C ASN A 273 -17.18 40.16 19.74
N ILE A 274 -16.03 40.34 20.45
CA ILE A 274 -15.99 40.81 21.86
C ILE A 274 -15.50 42.25 21.86
#